data_03388ca19f8087254492ba5e075662aa
#
_entry.id   03388ca19f8087254492ba5e075662aa
#
_cell.length_a   1.000
_cell.length_b   1.000
_cell.length_c   1.000
_cell.angle_alpha   90.00
_cell.angle_beta   90.00
_cell.angle_gamma   90.00
#
_symmetry.space_group_name_H-M   'P 1'
#
loop_
_entity.id
_entity.type
_entity.pdbx_description
1 polymer ?
#
loop_
_entity_poly.entity_id
_entity_poly.type
_entity_poly.pdbx_seq_one_letter_code
_entity_poly.pdbx_strand_id
1 'polypeptide(L)'
;MSAGRFNLSALAVRERSVTLFLIILISVAGLVAFFGLGRAEDPPFTVKQMTVITVWPGATAQEMQDQVAEPLEKRLQELKWYDRTETYTRPGMALITLSLQDQTPPSEVPEQFYQARKKLGDEAKNLPAGVSGPMMNDEFADVTFAIFALKARGEPPRQLVRDAEALRQQLLHVPGVKKVNILGEQAERIYLSFSHDRLATLGLSPEAIFAALNSQNVLTAAGAIETRGGQIFIRLDGAFDRLQQIRDTPIIAGGRTLKLADVATVERGYEDPATFLIRHQGEPALLLGVVMREGWNGLALGKALDAETASINQNLPLGMSLTKVTDQSVNISAAVDEFMIKFFVALLVVMAVCFVSMGWRVGVVVAAAVPLT
;
A
#
# COMPACT_ATOMS: atom_id res chain seq x y z
N MET A 1 0.34 42.23 53.73
CA MET A 1 0.25 40.77 54.00
C MET A 1 -0.29 40.13 52.75
N SER A 2 0.54 39.47 52.00
CA SER A 2 0.23 38.92 50.66
C SER A 2 -0.67 37.71 50.79
N ALA A 3 -1.77 37.74 50.06
CA ALA A 3 -2.74 36.66 49.92
C ALA A 3 -2.04 35.35 49.56
N GLY A 4 -2.44 34.28 50.26
CA GLY A 4 -1.79 32.99 50.20
C GLY A 4 -1.71 32.44 48.78
N ARG A 5 -0.51 32.37 48.22
CA ARG A 5 -0.19 31.53 47.07
C ARG A 5 -0.50 30.09 47.45
N PHE A 6 -1.38 29.47 46.75
CA PHE A 6 -1.69 28.06 46.86
C PHE A 6 -0.39 27.25 46.76
N ASN A 7 0.11 26.72 47.87
CA ASN A 7 1.38 26.02 47.91
C ASN A 7 1.13 24.52 47.94
N LEU A 8 1.17 23.90 46.76
CA LEU A 8 0.97 22.47 46.57
C LEU A 8 1.94 21.62 47.39
N SER A 9 3.18 22.04 47.53
CA SER A 9 4.18 21.32 48.34
C SER A 9 3.82 21.29 49.81
N ALA A 10 3.36 22.42 50.36
CA ALA A 10 2.91 22.49 51.76
C ALA A 10 1.65 21.64 51.99
N LEU A 11 0.73 21.62 51.03
CA LEU A 11 -0.46 20.78 51.07
C LEU A 11 -0.10 19.28 51.01
N ALA A 12 0.82 18.90 50.14
CA ALA A 12 1.30 17.52 50.01
C ALA A 12 1.93 16.96 51.28
N VAL A 13 2.72 17.79 51.99
CA VAL A 13 3.34 17.41 53.24
C VAL A 13 2.31 17.33 54.37
N ARG A 14 1.30 18.21 54.37
CA ARG A 14 0.24 18.26 55.35
C ARG A 14 -0.72 17.07 55.23
N GLU A 15 -1.17 16.79 54.03
CA GLU A 15 -2.16 15.73 53.73
C GLU A 15 -1.46 14.47 53.18
N ARG A 16 -0.64 13.83 54.02
CA ARG A 16 0.26 12.72 53.62
C ARG A 16 -0.48 11.54 53.03
N SER A 17 -1.66 11.19 53.60
CA SER A 17 -2.44 10.03 53.13
C SER A 17 -3.00 10.27 51.74
N VAL A 18 -3.47 11.48 51.42
CA VAL A 18 -3.98 11.86 50.12
C VAL A 18 -2.85 11.87 49.09
N THR A 19 -1.71 12.41 49.48
CA THR A 19 -0.50 12.46 48.63
C THR A 19 0.00 11.06 48.28
N LEU A 20 0.08 10.17 49.25
CA LEU A 20 0.47 8.77 49.04
C LEU A 20 -0.52 8.03 48.15
N PHE A 21 -1.80 8.23 48.37
CA PHE A 21 -2.85 7.66 47.52
C PHE A 21 -2.69 8.14 46.05
N LEU A 22 -2.48 9.43 45.80
CA LEU A 22 -2.32 9.98 44.47
C LEU A 22 -1.05 9.46 43.80
N ILE A 23 0.07 9.34 44.52
CA ILE A 23 1.31 8.76 44.01
C ILE A 23 1.08 7.31 43.56
N ILE A 24 0.44 6.48 44.37
CA ILE A 24 0.15 5.09 44.04
C ILE A 24 -0.79 5.03 42.81
N LEU A 25 -1.86 5.84 42.80
CA LEU A 25 -2.82 5.89 41.71
C LEU A 25 -2.16 6.26 40.38
N ILE A 26 -1.33 7.34 40.38
CA ILE A 26 -0.63 7.79 39.18
C ILE A 26 0.41 6.75 38.73
N SER A 27 1.13 6.13 39.68
CA SER A 27 2.11 5.08 39.36
C SER A 27 1.44 3.86 38.71
N VAL A 28 0.32 3.40 39.26
CA VAL A 28 -0.43 2.27 38.69
C VAL A 28 -1.01 2.66 37.32
N ALA A 29 -1.60 3.86 37.19
CA ALA A 29 -2.12 4.35 35.92
C ALA A 29 -1.01 4.48 34.86
N GLY A 30 0.15 5.00 35.25
CA GLY A 30 1.33 5.11 34.38
C GLY A 30 1.84 3.74 33.91
N LEU A 31 1.87 2.76 34.83
CA LEU A 31 2.29 1.40 34.48
C LEU A 31 1.32 0.73 33.48
N VAL A 32 0.01 0.87 33.72
CA VAL A 32 -1.02 0.36 32.79
C VAL A 32 -0.91 1.05 31.45
N ALA A 33 -0.75 2.37 31.42
CA ALA A 33 -0.55 3.14 30.19
C ALA A 33 0.69 2.69 29.43
N PHE A 34 1.82 2.48 30.12
CA PHE A 34 3.09 2.04 29.52
C PHE A 34 2.96 0.70 28.79
N PHE A 35 2.25 -0.27 29.36
CA PHE A 35 2.00 -1.55 28.71
C PHE A 35 0.97 -1.47 27.59
N GLY A 36 0.09 -0.46 27.61
CA GLY A 36 -0.92 -0.22 26.57
C GLY A 36 -0.43 0.61 25.38
N LEU A 37 0.77 1.24 25.47
CA LEU A 37 1.29 2.06 24.40
C LEU A 37 1.65 1.24 23.15
N GLY A 38 1.31 1.76 21.99
CA GLY A 38 1.81 1.27 20.71
C GLY A 38 3.34 1.39 20.65
N ARG A 39 3.98 0.44 20.02
CA ARG A 39 5.44 0.44 19.82
C ARG A 39 5.72 0.30 18.32
N ALA A 40 6.31 1.33 17.74
CA ALA A 40 6.75 1.38 16.35
C ALA A 40 8.21 1.85 16.31
N GLU A 41 8.91 1.57 15.23
CA GLU A 41 10.30 2.02 15.01
C GLU A 41 10.35 3.54 14.89
N ASP A 42 9.47 4.09 14.05
CA ASP A 42 9.30 5.52 13.84
C ASP A 42 7.92 6.01 14.31
N PRO A 43 7.80 7.25 14.79
CA PRO A 43 6.51 7.83 15.07
C PRO A 43 5.68 7.94 13.77
N PRO A 44 4.36 7.78 13.83
CA PRO A 44 3.53 7.95 12.65
C PRO A 44 3.64 9.38 12.14
N PHE A 45 3.95 9.54 10.86
CA PHE A 45 3.97 10.82 10.18
C PHE A 45 2.99 10.80 9.01
N THR A 46 2.36 11.94 8.76
CA THR A 46 1.43 12.09 7.63
C THR A 46 2.18 12.66 6.45
N VAL A 47 2.29 11.89 5.38
CA VAL A 47 2.84 12.39 4.11
C VAL A 47 1.82 13.32 3.48
N LYS A 48 2.25 14.55 3.21
CA LYS A 48 1.42 15.63 2.67
C LYS A 48 1.70 15.85 1.18
N GLN A 49 2.02 14.76 0.48
CA GLN A 49 2.34 14.76 -0.95
C GLN A 49 1.46 13.76 -1.70
N MET A 50 1.12 14.12 -2.93
CA MET A 50 0.43 13.26 -3.89
C MET A 50 1.15 13.36 -5.23
N THR A 51 1.40 12.24 -5.89
CA THR A 51 1.89 12.22 -7.26
C THR A 51 0.76 11.96 -8.24
N VAL A 52 0.82 12.66 -9.37
CA VAL A 52 -0.14 12.54 -10.47
C VAL A 52 0.64 12.24 -11.75
N ILE A 53 0.35 11.13 -12.39
CA ILE A 53 0.99 10.71 -13.63
C ILE A 53 -0.02 10.77 -14.77
N THR A 54 0.36 11.37 -15.88
CA THR A 54 -0.40 11.37 -17.13
C THR A 54 0.49 10.92 -18.28
N VAL A 55 -0.10 10.18 -19.21
CA VAL A 55 0.61 9.63 -20.38
C VAL A 55 -0.16 10.04 -21.63
N TRP A 56 0.55 10.60 -22.60
CA TRP A 56 0.02 10.95 -23.92
C TRP A 56 1.02 10.52 -25.00
N PRO A 57 0.89 9.31 -25.54
CA PRO A 57 1.83 8.78 -26.51
C PRO A 57 1.93 9.66 -27.75
N GLY A 58 3.16 10.00 -28.14
CA GLY A 58 3.44 10.84 -29.31
C GLY A 58 3.53 12.34 -29.03
N ALA A 59 3.11 12.81 -27.85
CA ALA A 59 3.24 14.22 -27.49
C ALA A 59 4.70 14.60 -27.17
N THR A 60 5.08 15.82 -27.49
CA THR A 60 6.34 16.42 -27.05
C THR A 60 6.30 16.81 -25.58
N ALA A 61 7.45 17.08 -24.96
CA ALA A 61 7.50 17.56 -23.57
C ALA A 61 6.78 18.91 -23.40
N GLN A 62 6.83 19.80 -24.42
CA GLN A 62 6.16 21.08 -24.39
C GLN A 62 4.62 20.91 -24.46
N GLU A 63 4.12 20.04 -25.35
CA GLU A 63 2.69 19.75 -25.42
C GLU A 63 2.20 19.11 -24.12
N MET A 64 2.99 18.22 -23.50
CA MET A 64 2.67 17.68 -22.17
C MET A 64 2.59 18.77 -21.11
N GLN A 65 3.49 19.77 -21.16
CA GLN A 65 3.46 20.89 -20.22
C GLN A 65 2.22 21.77 -20.44
N ASP A 66 1.99 22.23 -21.66
CA ASP A 66 1.02 23.27 -21.95
C ASP A 66 -0.43 22.75 -21.95
N GLN A 67 -0.64 21.53 -22.46
CA GLN A 67 -1.98 20.99 -22.70
C GLN A 67 -2.43 19.97 -21.62
N VAL A 68 -1.52 19.44 -20.83
CA VAL A 68 -1.83 18.43 -19.81
C VAL A 68 -1.45 18.90 -18.42
N ALA A 69 -0.18 19.24 -18.19
CA ALA A 69 0.28 19.56 -16.84
C ALA A 69 -0.31 20.89 -16.32
N GLU A 70 -0.22 21.97 -17.09
CA GLU A 70 -0.69 23.30 -16.67
C GLU A 70 -2.20 23.33 -16.33
N PRO A 71 -3.13 22.74 -17.11
CA PRO A 71 -4.54 22.64 -16.72
C PRO A 71 -4.75 21.89 -15.41
N LEU A 72 -4.03 20.78 -15.19
CA LEU A 72 -4.13 20.00 -13.96
C LEU A 72 -3.55 20.76 -12.75
N GLU A 73 -2.41 21.45 -12.92
CA GLU A 73 -1.81 22.28 -11.87
C GLU A 73 -2.74 23.41 -11.42
N LYS A 74 -3.40 24.07 -12.36
CA LYS A 74 -4.39 25.13 -12.05
C LYS A 74 -5.50 24.61 -11.14
N ARG A 75 -5.94 23.37 -11.34
CA ARG A 75 -6.96 22.76 -10.47
C ARG A 75 -6.42 22.41 -9.09
N LEU A 76 -5.16 21.99 -9.00
CA LEU A 76 -4.51 21.70 -7.73
C LEU A 76 -4.27 22.95 -6.89
N GLN A 77 -3.97 24.09 -7.53
CA GLN A 77 -3.80 25.40 -6.87
C GLN A 77 -5.07 25.90 -6.16
N GLU A 78 -6.24 25.39 -6.50
CA GLU A 78 -7.50 25.72 -5.86
C GLU A 78 -7.73 25.01 -4.51
N LEU A 79 -6.82 24.14 -4.07
CA LEU A 79 -6.94 23.43 -2.80
C LEU A 79 -6.70 24.37 -1.61
N LYS A 80 -7.46 24.19 -0.53
CA LYS A 80 -7.37 25.02 0.68
C LYS A 80 -5.97 25.05 1.29
N TRP A 81 -5.29 23.90 1.29
CA TRP A 81 -3.96 23.72 1.89
C TRP A 81 -2.86 23.53 0.85
N TYR A 82 -3.07 24.05 -0.36
CA TYR A 82 -2.05 24.02 -1.40
C TYR A 82 -0.79 24.77 -0.97
N ASP A 83 0.37 24.15 -1.14
CA ASP A 83 1.69 24.78 -1.01
C ASP A 83 2.30 25.00 -2.39
N ARG A 84 2.65 23.91 -3.06
CA ARG A 84 3.26 23.93 -4.39
C ARG A 84 3.00 22.67 -5.20
N THR A 85 3.20 22.80 -6.50
CA THR A 85 3.35 21.68 -7.44
C THR A 85 4.75 21.70 -8.04
N GLU A 86 5.35 20.51 -8.15
CA GLU A 86 6.61 20.28 -8.87
C GLU A 86 6.31 19.36 -10.04
N THR A 87 6.56 19.84 -11.26
CA THR A 87 6.18 19.12 -12.47
C THR A 87 7.42 18.75 -13.30
N TYR A 88 7.46 17.49 -13.66
CA TYR A 88 8.45 16.97 -14.60
C TYR A 88 7.75 16.45 -15.85
N THR A 89 8.05 17.07 -17.00
CA THR A 89 7.52 16.65 -18.30
C THR A 89 8.62 16.07 -19.18
N ARG A 90 8.28 15.01 -19.90
CA ARG A 90 9.08 14.43 -20.96
C ARG A 90 8.19 14.02 -22.13
N PRO A 91 8.73 13.71 -23.32
CA PRO A 91 7.89 13.23 -24.42
C PRO A 91 6.99 12.08 -23.99
N GLY A 92 5.69 12.28 -24.13
CA GLY A 92 4.65 11.30 -23.83
C GLY A 92 4.27 11.14 -22.36
N MET A 93 4.88 11.87 -21.40
CA MET A 93 4.55 11.70 -19.96
C MET A 93 4.72 13.01 -19.18
N ALA A 94 3.81 13.24 -18.23
CA ALA A 94 3.97 14.25 -17.18
C ALA A 94 3.83 13.60 -15.79
N LEU A 95 4.69 14.01 -14.86
CA LEU A 95 4.66 13.68 -13.45
C LEU A 95 4.51 14.99 -12.67
N ILE A 96 3.40 15.14 -11.94
CA ILE A 96 3.13 16.28 -11.09
C ILE A 96 3.17 15.81 -9.65
N THR A 97 3.97 16.45 -8.81
CA THR A 97 3.99 16.22 -7.36
C THR A 97 3.31 17.40 -6.68
N LEU A 98 2.15 17.15 -6.11
CA LEU A 98 1.45 18.10 -5.25
C LEU A 98 2.02 18.02 -3.84
N SER A 99 2.36 19.15 -3.24
CA SER A 99 2.70 19.27 -1.81
C SER A 99 1.65 20.17 -1.13
N LEU A 100 1.14 19.70 0.01
CA LEU A 100 0.29 20.51 0.89
C LEU A 100 1.16 21.23 1.91
N GLN A 101 0.64 22.34 2.46
CA GLN A 101 1.34 23.15 3.47
C GLN A 101 1.73 22.34 4.70
N ASP A 102 2.88 22.62 5.28
CA ASP A 102 3.40 21.90 6.46
C ASP A 102 2.47 21.98 7.68
N GLN A 103 1.74 23.07 7.81
CA GLN A 103 0.75 23.28 8.87
C GLN A 103 -0.59 22.57 8.66
N THR A 104 -0.79 21.89 7.52
CA THR A 104 -2.03 21.13 7.26
C THR A 104 -2.25 20.10 8.36
N PRO A 105 -3.39 20.14 9.08
CA PRO A 105 -3.69 19.16 10.09
C PRO A 105 -3.71 17.74 9.49
N PRO A 106 -3.11 16.72 10.13
CA PRO A 106 -3.12 15.35 9.64
C PRO A 106 -4.51 14.81 9.30
N SER A 107 -5.52 15.22 10.06
CA SER A 107 -6.92 14.82 9.84
C SER A 107 -7.54 15.43 8.57
N GLU A 108 -7.02 16.54 8.05
CA GLU A 108 -7.52 17.19 6.83
C GLU A 108 -6.82 16.68 5.56
N VAL A 109 -5.65 16.04 5.68
CA VAL A 109 -4.88 15.58 4.50
C VAL A 109 -5.67 14.61 3.61
N PRO A 110 -6.38 13.58 4.13
CA PRO A 110 -7.19 12.70 3.29
C PRO A 110 -8.30 13.43 2.53
N GLU A 111 -8.93 14.43 3.16
CA GLU A 111 -9.95 15.25 2.52
C GLU A 111 -9.34 16.10 1.39
N GLN A 112 -8.17 16.69 1.59
CA GLN A 112 -7.49 17.47 0.54
C GLN A 112 -7.13 16.58 -0.67
N PHE A 113 -6.65 15.36 -0.44
CA PHE A 113 -6.39 14.43 -1.52
C PHE A 113 -7.66 13.94 -2.23
N TYR A 114 -8.74 13.77 -1.49
CA TYR A 114 -10.05 13.50 -2.09
C TYR A 114 -10.52 14.66 -2.99
N GLN A 115 -10.39 15.91 -2.53
CA GLN A 115 -10.72 17.10 -3.32
C GLN A 115 -9.79 17.22 -4.55
N ALA A 116 -8.50 16.93 -4.41
CA ALA A 116 -7.57 16.88 -5.54
C ALA A 116 -8.04 15.86 -6.59
N ARG A 117 -8.37 14.62 -6.18
CA ARG A 117 -8.90 13.59 -7.09
C ARG A 117 -10.15 14.05 -7.82
N LYS A 118 -11.08 14.68 -7.11
CA LYS A 118 -12.32 15.17 -7.71
C LYS A 118 -12.04 16.23 -8.76
N LYS A 119 -11.24 17.25 -8.43
CA LYS A 119 -10.88 18.34 -9.35
C LYS A 119 -10.12 17.84 -10.58
N LEU A 120 -9.15 16.95 -10.38
CA LEU A 120 -8.39 16.33 -11.48
C LEU A 120 -9.27 15.43 -12.35
N GLY A 121 -10.18 14.66 -11.75
CA GLY A 121 -11.14 13.83 -12.48
C GLY A 121 -12.13 14.64 -13.32
N ASP A 122 -12.54 15.83 -12.85
CA ASP A 122 -13.37 16.74 -13.63
C ASP A 122 -12.58 17.35 -14.79
N GLU A 123 -11.32 17.74 -14.58
CA GLU A 123 -10.46 18.31 -15.62
C GLU A 123 -10.00 17.26 -16.65
N ALA A 124 -9.89 15.99 -16.26
CA ALA A 124 -9.52 14.92 -17.18
C ALA A 124 -10.40 14.83 -18.43
N LYS A 125 -11.65 15.27 -18.33
CA LYS A 125 -12.61 15.30 -19.47
C LYS A 125 -12.29 16.38 -20.50
N ASN A 126 -11.52 17.39 -20.11
CA ASN A 126 -11.13 18.53 -20.93
C ASN A 126 -9.74 18.35 -21.57
N LEU A 127 -9.02 17.31 -21.17
CA LEU A 127 -7.69 17.01 -21.72
C LEU A 127 -7.79 16.53 -23.19
N PRO A 128 -6.70 16.67 -23.96
CA PRO A 128 -6.65 16.23 -25.35
C PRO A 128 -6.99 14.74 -25.51
N ALA A 129 -7.58 14.40 -26.65
CA ALA A 129 -7.87 13.02 -27.00
C ALA A 129 -6.59 12.17 -27.05
N GLY A 130 -6.62 10.98 -26.45
CA GLY A 130 -5.47 10.08 -26.36
C GLY A 130 -4.63 10.23 -25.07
N VAL A 131 -4.93 11.20 -24.22
CA VAL A 131 -4.35 11.30 -22.88
C VAL A 131 -4.92 10.19 -21.99
N SER A 132 -4.03 9.45 -21.34
CA SER A 132 -4.37 8.45 -20.33
C SER A 132 -4.01 8.96 -18.93
N GLY A 133 -4.92 8.86 -17.98
CA GLY A 133 -4.81 9.42 -16.63
C GLY A 133 -5.76 10.61 -16.47
N PRO A 134 -5.60 11.42 -15.40
CA PRO A 134 -4.53 11.41 -14.39
C PRO A 134 -4.60 10.20 -13.44
N MET A 135 -3.47 9.52 -13.26
CA MET A 135 -3.30 8.45 -12.26
C MET A 135 -2.68 9.06 -11.01
N MET A 136 -3.34 8.93 -9.88
CA MET A 136 -2.97 9.59 -8.63
C MET A 136 -2.52 8.58 -7.58
N ASN A 137 -1.40 8.87 -6.93
CA ASN A 137 -0.87 8.09 -5.82
C ASN A 137 -0.59 9.03 -4.63
N ASP A 138 -1.15 8.70 -3.47
CA ASP A 138 -0.96 9.38 -2.18
C ASP A 138 -0.65 8.38 -1.05
N GLU A 139 -0.43 7.10 -1.40
CA GLU A 139 -0.17 6.02 -0.44
C GLU A 139 1.33 5.88 -0.10
N PHE A 140 2.05 6.99 0.10
CA PHE A 140 3.48 6.95 0.45
C PHE A 140 3.75 6.62 1.92
N ALA A 141 2.75 6.78 2.78
CA ALA A 141 2.88 6.53 4.21
C ALA A 141 2.73 5.05 4.59
N ASP A 142 2.37 4.19 3.66
CA ASP A 142 2.23 2.76 3.91
C ASP A 142 3.60 2.08 3.99
N VAL A 143 4.27 2.23 5.15
CA VAL A 143 5.54 1.55 5.40
C VAL A 143 5.30 0.06 5.59
N THR A 144 6.05 -0.76 4.85
CA THR A 144 5.98 -2.20 4.98
C THR A 144 6.64 -2.66 6.29
N PHE A 145 5.85 -3.22 7.19
CA PHE A 145 6.29 -3.71 8.50
C PHE A 145 7.08 -5.02 8.39
N ALA A 146 6.58 -5.96 7.59
CA ALA A 146 7.25 -7.24 7.35
C ALA A 146 7.08 -7.67 5.90
N ILE A 147 8.09 -8.34 5.35
CA ILE A 147 8.06 -8.88 3.99
C ILE A 147 8.29 -10.40 4.09
N PHE A 148 7.40 -11.14 3.43
CA PHE A 148 7.51 -12.59 3.29
C PHE A 148 7.71 -12.95 1.82
N ALA A 149 8.62 -13.85 1.52
CA ALA A 149 8.83 -14.42 0.19
C ALA A 149 8.09 -15.74 0.06
N LEU A 150 7.16 -15.80 -0.87
CA LEU A 150 6.48 -17.03 -1.27
C LEU A 150 7.24 -17.64 -2.44
N LYS A 151 7.76 -18.85 -2.25
CA LYS A 151 8.43 -19.65 -3.28
C LYS A 151 7.64 -20.91 -3.54
N ALA A 152 7.60 -21.33 -4.81
CA ALA A 152 7.06 -22.62 -5.20
C ALA A 152 7.89 -23.18 -6.36
N ARG A 153 8.46 -24.36 -6.19
CA ARG A 153 9.25 -25.02 -7.24
C ARG A 153 8.34 -25.70 -8.25
N GLY A 154 8.47 -25.28 -9.50
CA GLY A 154 7.74 -25.89 -10.60
C GLY A 154 6.27 -25.49 -10.75
N GLU A 155 5.77 -24.60 -9.90
CA GLU A 155 4.42 -24.06 -10.01
C GLU A 155 4.35 -23.03 -11.15
N PRO A 156 3.28 -23.07 -11.97
CA PRO A 156 3.02 -22.01 -12.94
C PRO A 156 2.81 -20.67 -12.22
N PRO A 157 3.31 -19.53 -12.78
CA PRO A 157 3.16 -18.21 -12.14
C PRO A 157 1.72 -17.86 -11.77
N ARG A 158 0.74 -18.23 -12.58
CA ARG A 158 -0.69 -18.02 -12.30
C ARG A 158 -1.16 -18.74 -11.03
N GLN A 159 -0.70 -19.97 -10.80
CA GLN A 159 -1.07 -20.70 -9.60
C GLN A 159 -0.40 -20.07 -8.38
N LEU A 160 0.87 -19.70 -8.49
CA LEU A 160 1.59 -19.02 -7.43
C LEU A 160 0.92 -17.69 -7.01
N VAL A 161 0.35 -16.93 -7.97
CA VAL A 161 -0.42 -15.71 -7.68
C VAL A 161 -1.70 -16.04 -6.92
N ARG A 162 -2.43 -17.10 -7.31
CA ARG A 162 -3.64 -17.53 -6.57
C ARG A 162 -3.33 -17.94 -5.14
N ASP A 163 -2.24 -18.66 -4.95
CA ASP A 163 -1.80 -19.09 -3.63
C ASP A 163 -1.36 -17.87 -2.80
N ALA A 164 -0.66 -16.92 -3.42
CA ALA A 164 -0.31 -15.64 -2.79
C ALA A 164 -1.57 -14.85 -2.36
N GLU A 165 -2.62 -14.82 -3.19
CA GLU A 165 -3.90 -14.18 -2.85
C GLU A 165 -4.60 -14.89 -1.67
N ALA A 166 -4.59 -16.22 -1.64
CA ALA A 166 -5.14 -16.98 -0.52
C ALA A 166 -4.37 -16.68 0.79
N LEU A 167 -3.05 -16.65 0.73
CA LEU A 167 -2.18 -16.31 1.86
C LEU A 167 -2.34 -14.84 2.28
N ARG A 168 -2.52 -13.92 1.32
CA ARG A 168 -2.83 -12.52 1.59
C ARG A 168 -4.10 -12.40 2.45
N GLN A 169 -5.15 -13.14 2.12
CA GLN A 169 -6.38 -13.13 2.90
C GLN A 169 -6.16 -13.65 4.32
N GLN A 170 -5.36 -14.70 4.51
CA GLN A 170 -5.03 -15.20 5.85
C GLN A 170 -4.26 -14.15 6.66
N LEU A 171 -3.21 -13.56 6.09
CA LEU A 171 -2.43 -12.51 6.74
C LEU A 171 -3.24 -11.25 7.09
N LEU A 172 -4.26 -10.89 6.29
CA LEU A 172 -5.16 -9.78 6.59
C LEU A 172 -6.00 -9.99 7.84
N HIS A 173 -6.24 -11.23 8.26
CA HIS A 173 -6.97 -11.54 9.49
C HIS A 173 -6.10 -11.45 10.75
N VAL A 174 -4.78 -11.33 10.60
CA VAL A 174 -3.88 -11.15 11.76
C VAL A 174 -4.15 -9.81 12.43
N PRO A 175 -4.39 -9.77 13.76
CA PRO A 175 -4.65 -8.53 14.47
C PRO A 175 -3.50 -7.53 14.32
N GLY A 176 -3.81 -6.29 13.93
CA GLY A 176 -2.82 -5.23 13.71
C GLY A 176 -2.36 -5.09 12.26
N VAL A 177 -2.75 -5.98 11.35
CA VAL A 177 -2.52 -5.80 9.93
C VAL A 177 -3.53 -4.82 9.33
N LYS A 178 -3.04 -3.81 8.62
CA LYS A 178 -3.83 -2.83 7.85
C LYS A 178 -4.05 -3.31 6.41
N LYS A 179 -2.98 -3.75 5.76
CA LYS A 179 -2.93 -4.06 4.33
C LYS A 179 -1.85 -5.12 4.06
N VAL A 180 -2.05 -5.93 3.06
CA VAL A 180 -1.02 -6.86 2.54
C VAL A 180 -0.94 -6.66 1.03
N ASN A 181 0.25 -6.31 0.54
CA ASN A 181 0.54 -6.09 -0.87
C ASN A 181 1.26 -7.31 -1.44
N ILE A 182 0.84 -7.76 -2.63
CA ILE A 182 1.58 -8.75 -3.40
C ILE A 182 2.49 -8.02 -4.37
N LEU A 183 3.77 -8.38 -4.40
CA LEU A 183 4.77 -7.78 -5.27
C LEU A 183 5.46 -8.87 -6.10
N GLY A 184 5.82 -8.55 -7.34
CA GLY A 184 6.51 -9.48 -8.24
C GLY A 184 5.58 -10.27 -9.16
N GLU A 185 4.29 -9.98 -9.16
CA GLU A 185 3.35 -10.56 -10.09
C GLU A 185 3.70 -10.15 -11.53
N GLN A 186 3.77 -11.16 -12.40
CA GLN A 186 3.95 -10.94 -13.84
C GLN A 186 2.59 -10.86 -14.52
N ALA A 187 2.41 -9.83 -15.34
CA ALA A 187 1.18 -9.67 -16.09
C ALA A 187 0.98 -10.82 -17.08
N GLU A 188 -0.15 -11.52 -16.94
CA GLU A 188 -0.55 -12.55 -17.91
C GLU A 188 -0.93 -11.88 -19.23
N ARG A 189 -0.45 -12.45 -20.35
CA ARG A 189 -0.70 -11.97 -21.71
C ARG A 189 -1.25 -13.11 -22.55
N ILE A 190 -2.03 -12.74 -23.55
CA ILE A 190 -2.41 -13.64 -24.64
C ILE A 190 -1.68 -13.18 -25.89
N TYR A 191 -0.79 -14.03 -26.37
CA TYR A 191 -0.01 -13.75 -27.57
C TYR A 191 -0.73 -14.27 -28.80
N LEU A 192 -0.79 -13.41 -29.80
CA LEU A 192 -1.28 -13.73 -31.14
C LEU A 192 -0.11 -13.65 -32.10
N SER A 193 0.40 -14.80 -32.50
CA SER A 193 1.51 -14.90 -33.44
C SER A 193 0.98 -15.26 -34.83
N PHE A 194 1.26 -14.42 -35.81
CA PHE A 194 0.85 -14.63 -37.19
C PHE A 194 2.01 -14.39 -38.16
N SER A 195 1.98 -15.09 -39.31
CA SER A 195 2.91 -14.88 -40.40
C SER A 195 2.38 -13.83 -41.36
N HIS A 196 3.20 -12.83 -41.72
CA HIS A 196 2.84 -11.81 -42.71
C HIS A 196 2.53 -12.42 -44.07
N ASP A 197 3.28 -13.45 -44.52
CA ASP A 197 3.04 -14.13 -45.78
C ASP A 197 1.68 -14.84 -45.81
N ARG A 198 1.28 -15.44 -44.68
CA ARG A 198 -0.01 -16.11 -44.56
C ARG A 198 -1.14 -15.10 -44.56
N LEU A 199 -1.00 -13.97 -43.87
CA LEU A 199 -2.01 -12.91 -43.92
C LEU A 199 -2.15 -12.32 -45.32
N ALA A 200 -1.02 -12.05 -46.00
CA ALA A 200 -1.03 -11.54 -47.38
C ALA A 200 -1.71 -12.51 -48.35
N THR A 201 -1.44 -13.81 -48.24
CA THR A 201 -2.06 -14.84 -49.05
C THR A 201 -3.57 -14.91 -48.86
N LEU A 202 -4.07 -14.62 -47.64
CA LEU A 202 -5.47 -14.60 -47.29
C LEU A 202 -6.16 -13.25 -47.52
N GLY A 203 -5.40 -12.21 -47.91
CA GLY A 203 -5.89 -10.85 -48.07
C GLY A 203 -6.34 -10.20 -46.76
N LEU A 204 -5.74 -10.60 -45.64
CA LEU A 204 -6.05 -10.09 -44.30
C LEU A 204 -5.01 -9.06 -43.85
N SER A 205 -5.47 -7.99 -43.23
CA SER A 205 -4.59 -7.08 -42.50
C SER A 205 -4.61 -7.37 -40.98
N PRO A 206 -3.57 -7.05 -40.23
CA PRO A 206 -3.57 -7.15 -38.77
C PRO A 206 -4.72 -6.37 -38.12
N GLU A 207 -5.06 -5.20 -38.69
CA GLU A 207 -6.13 -4.34 -38.20
C GLU A 207 -7.51 -5.04 -38.26
N ALA A 208 -7.76 -5.87 -39.31
CA ALA A 208 -8.97 -6.64 -39.43
C ALA A 208 -9.08 -7.68 -38.28
N ILE A 209 -7.97 -8.29 -37.90
CA ILE A 209 -7.90 -9.20 -36.75
C ILE A 209 -8.23 -8.47 -35.44
N PHE A 210 -7.60 -7.32 -35.21
CA PHE A 210 -7.85 -6.50 -34.00
C PHE A 210 -9.29 -6.00 -33.96
N ALA A 211 -9.86 -5.57 -35.09
CA ALA A 211 -11.26 -5.16 -35.19
C ALA A 211 -12.21 -6.30 -34.85
N ALA A 212 -11.96 -7.50 -35.37
CA ALA A 212 -12.77 -8.69 -35.06
C ALA A 212 -12.73 -9.06 -33.58
N LEU A 213 -11.54 -9.02 -32.95
CA LEU A 213 -11.38 -9.30 -31.53
C LEU A 213 -12.08 -8.25 -30.67
N ASN A 214 -11.91 -6.97 -30.98
CA ASN A 214 -12.53 -5.87 -30.24
C ASN A 214 -14.05 -5.91 -30.36
N SER A 215 -14.61 -6.26 -31.53
CA SER A 215 -16.04 -6.33 -31.72
C SER A 215 -16.70 -7.47 -30.94
N GLN A 216 -15.95 -8.54 -30.67
CA GLN A 216 -16.46 -9.70 -29.92
C GLN A 216 -16.21 -9.61 -28.42
N ASN A 217 -15.14 -8.90 -27.99
CA ASN A 217 -14.81 -8.73 -26.58
C ASN A 217 -15.61 -7.58 -25.95
N VAL A 218 -16.92 -7.61 -26.07
CA VAL A 218 -17.82 -6.55 -25.57
C VAL A 218 -18.92 -7.17 -24.72
N LEU A 219 -19.09 -6.64 -23.52
CA LEU A 219 -20.26 -6.88 -22.68
C LEU A 219 -21.33 -5.85 -23.02
N THR A 220 -22.39 -6.26 -23.70
CA THR A 220 -23.49 -5.36 -24.05
C THR A 220 -24.71 -5.68 -23.20
N ALA A 221 -25.22 -4.69 -22.47
CA ALA A 221 -26.49 -4.80 -21.78
C ALA A 221 -27.62 -4.88 -22.85
N ALA A 222 -28.32 -6.01 -22.92
CA ALA A 222 -29.41 -6.24 -23.88
C ALA A 222 -30.78 -5.86 -23.29
N GLY A 223 -30.83 -5.21 -22.12
CA GLY A 223 -32.07 -4.81 -21.46
C GLY A 223 -32.45 -5.73 -20.29
N ALA A 224 -33.68 -5.58 -19.83
CA ALA A 224 -34.23 -6.39 -18.74
C ALA A 224 -35.67 -6.79 -19.07
N ILE A 225 -36.06 -7.97 -18.62
CA ILE A 225 -37.45 -8.44 -18.69
C ILE A 225 -38.05 -8.35 -17.31
N GLU A 226 -39.13 -7.61 -17.17
CA GLU A 226 -39.91 -7.58 -15.93
C GLU A 226 -40.76 -8.83 -15.83
N THR A 227 -40.65 -9.55 -14.74
CA THR A 227 -41.45 -10.70 -14.40
C THR A 227 -42.21 -10.49 -13.10
N ARG A 228 -43.23 -11.31 -12.83
CA ARG A 228 -43.97 -11.25 -11.52
C ARG A 228 -43.08 -11.51 -10.31
N GLY A 229 -41.88 -12.09 -10.48
CA GLY A 229 -40.92 -12.42 -9.43
C GLY A 229 -39.73 -11.48 -9.34
N GLY A 230 -39.67 -10.45 -10.20
CA GLY A 230 -38.53 -9.50 -10.24
C GLY A 230 -38.05 -9.24 -11.67
N GLN A 231 -37.01 -8.42 -11.78
CA GLN A 231 -36.38 -8.00 -13.01
C GLN A 231 -35.25 -8.97 -13.38
N ILE A 232 -35.30 -9.56 -14.59
CA ILE A 232 -34.23 -10.41 -15.13
C ILE A 232 -33.45 -9.58 -16.13
N PHE A 233 -32.18 -9.31 -15.81
CA PHE A 233 -31.28 -8.60 -16.71
C PHE A 233 -30.79 -9.55 -17.81
N ILE A 234 -30.94 -9.16 -19.07
CA ILE A 234 -30.38 -9.85 -20.22
C ILE A 234 -29.08 -9.11 -20.60
N ARG A 235 -28.02 -9.85 -20.71
CA ARG A 235 -26.74 -9.34 -21.23
C ARG A 235 -26.26 -10.27 -22.33
N LEU A 236 -25.66 -9.71 -23.36
CA LEU A 236 -24.84 -10.44 -24.31
C LEU A 236 -23.44 -10.56 -23.70
N ASP A 237 -23.04 -11.78 -23.35
CA ASP A 237 -21.75 -12.11 -22.81
C ASP A 237 -20.79 -12.45 -23.95
N GLY A 238 -20.15 -11.41 -24.49
CA GLY A 238 -19.13 -11.53 -25.53
C GLY A 238 -17.70 -11.44 -24.99
N ALA A 239 -17.52 -11.24 -23.67
CA ALA A 239 -16.18 -11.18 -23.11
C ALA A 239 -15.48 -12.54 -23.18
N PHE A 240 -14.22 -12.52 -23.58
CA PHE A 240 -13.40 -13.73 -23.63
C PHE A 240 -13.02 -14.19 -22.23
N ASP A 241 -13.53 -15.34 -21.79
CA ASP A 241 -13.16 -15.98 -20.52
C ASP A 241 -12.24 -17.20 -20.72
N ARG A 242 -12.17 -17.73 -21.94
CA ARG A 242 -11.40 -18.91 -22.33
C ARG A 242 -10.58 -18.67 -23.58
N LEU A 243 -9.39 -19.25 -23.61
CA LEU A 243 -8.50 -19.18 -24.76
C LEU A 243 -9.15 -19.77 -26.04
N GLN A 244 -10.04 -20.78 -25.87
CA GLN A 244 -10.73 -21.40 -26.99
C GLN A 244 -11.70 -20.43 -27.69
N GLN A 245 -12.37 -19.56 -26.96
CA GLN A 245 -13.25 -18.53 -27.54
C GLN A 245 -12.48 -17.56 -28.43
N ILE A 246 -11.25 -17.18 -27.99
CA ILE A 246 -10.37 -16.34 -28.81
C ILE A 246 -9.96 -17.08 -30.08
N ARG A 247 -9.59 -18.36 -29.99
CA ARG A 247 -9.25 -19.21 -31.15
C ARG A 247 -10.40 -19.36 -32.16
N ASP A 248 -11.62 -19.45 -31.66
CA ASP A 248 -12.84 -19.64 -32.47
C ASP A 248 -13.41 -18.31 -32.99
N THR A 249 -12.77 -17.15 -32.69
CA THR A 249 -13.22 -15.85 -33.21
C THR A 249 -13.30 -15.86 -34.72
N PRO A 250 -14.47 -15.55 -35.32
CA PRO A 250 -14.63 -15.51 -36.78
C PRO A 250 -13.95 -14.27 -37.36
N ILE A 251 -13.19 -14.47 -38.44
CA ILE A 251 -12.55 -13.42 -39.22
C ILE A 251 -13.01 -13.54 -40.64
N ILE A 252 -13.39 -12.42 -41.26
CA ILE A 252 -13.85 -12.39 -42.65
C ILE A 252 -12.65 -12.09 -43.56
N ALA A 253 -12.28 -13.01 -44.44
CA ALA A 253 -11.21 -12.90 -45.41
C ALA A 253 -11.75 -13.23 -46.82
N GLY A 254 -11.65 -12.30 -47.75
CA GLY A 254 -12.06 -12.52 -49.14
C GLY A 254 -13.51 -13.06 -49.30
N GLY A 255 -14.44 -12.65 -48.43
CA GLY A 255 -15.83 -13.11 -48.42
C GLY A 255 -16.06 -14.49 -47.77
N ARG A 256 -15.00 -15.07 -47.15
CA ARG A 256 -15.08 -16.35 -46.41
C ARG A 256 -14.88 -16.08 -44.92
N THR A 257 -15.59 -16.82 -44.08
CA THR A 257 -15.39 -16.79 -42.64
C THR A 257 -14.36 -17.86 -42.25
N LEU A 258 -13.27 -17.42 -41.64
CA LEU A 258 -12.20 -18.26 -41.05
C LEU A 258 -12.22 -18.11 -39.55
N LYS A 259 -11.65 -19.08 -38.83
CA LYS A 259 -11.36 -18.93 -37.39
C LYS A 259 -10.03 -18.23 -37.20
N LEU A 260 -9.87 -17.48 -36.09
CA LEU A 260 -8.58 -16.88 -35.73
C LEU A 260 -7.47 -17.93 -35.64
N ALA A 261 -7.77 -19.12 -35.14
CA ALA A 261 -6.85 -20.25 -35.09
C ALA A 261 -6.31 -20.71 -36.47
N ASP A 262 -7.04 -20.43 -37.55
CA ASP A 262 -6.60 -20.79 -38.90
C ASP A 262 -5.55 -19.83 -39.44
N VAL A 263 -5.47 -18.61 -38.89
CA VAL A 263 -4.58 -17.53 -39.35
C VAL A 263 -3.49 -17.12 -38.33
N ALA A 264 -3.73 -17.42 -37.06
CA ALA A 264 -2.81 -17.06 -35.96
C ALA A 264 -2.66 -18.18 -34.92
N THR A 265 -1.50 -18.30 -34.34
CA THR A 265 -1.30 -19.13 -33.15
C THR A 265 -1.69 -18.30 -31.90
N VAL A 266 -2.57 -18.84 -31.08
CA VAL A 266 -3.07 -18.18 -29.87
C VAL A 266 -2.53 -18.92 -28.65
N GLU A 267 -1.67 -18.26 -27.89
CA GLU A 267 -1.00 -18.83 -26.74
C GLU A 267 -1.14 -17.92 -25.51
N ARG A 268 -1.21 -18.54 -24.34
CA ARG A 268 -1.17 -17.83 -23.07
C ARG A 268 0.27 -17.81 -22.56
N GLY A 269 0.72 -16.67 -22.14
CA GLY A 269 2.06 -16.48 -21.62
C GLY A 269 2.09 -15.36 -20.59
N TYR A 270 3.26 -14.93 -20.26
CA TYR A 270 3.51 -13.79 -19.35
C TYR A 270 4.28 -12.73 -20.10
N GLU A 271 4.31 -11.53 -19.54
CA GLU A 271 5.05 -10.41 -20.09
C GLU A 271 6.52 -10.80 -20.31
N ASP A 272 7.00 -10.68 -21.55
CA ASP A 272 8.37 -11.00 -21.96
C ASP A 272 8.91 -9.85 -22.85
N PRO A 273 9.99 -9.17 -22.47
CA PRO A 273 10.74 -9.33 -21.20
C PRO A 273 9.92 -8.85 -20.00
N ALA A 274 10.06 -9.54 -18.86
CA ALA A 274 9.38 -9.14 -17.63
C ALA A 274 9.90 -7.77 -17.16
N THR A 275 8.99 -6.84 -16.91
CA THR A 275 9.33 -5.48 -16.45
C THR A 275 9.75 -5.45 -14.99
N PHE A 276 9.25 -6.39 -14.18
CA PHE A 276 9.55 -6.49 -12.76
C PHE A 276 9.66 -7.95 -12.32
N LEU A 277 10.85 -8.34 -11.85
CA LEU A 277 11.15 -9.70 -11.38
C LEU A 277 11.67 -9.67 -9.96
N ILE A 278 11.08 -10.52 -9.12
CA ILE A 278 11.56 -10.73 -7.77
C ILE A 278 12.19 -12.12 -7.67
N ARG A 279 13.36 -12.17 -7.03
CA ARG A 279 14.05 -13.40 -6.69
C ARG A 279 14.44 -13.40 -5.22
N HIS A 280 14.17 -14.50 -4.55
CA HIS A 280 14.64 -14.74 -3.20
C HIS A 280 15.59 -15.94 -3.19
N GLN A 281 16.82 -15.74 -2.73
CA GLN A 281 17.89 -16.76 -2.75
C GLN A 281 18.14 -17.36 -4.16
N GLY A 282 18.07 -16.52 -5.20
CA GLY A 282 18.29 -16.92 -6.59
C GLY A 282 17.08 -17.53 -7.31
N GLU A 283 16.02 -17.90 -6.60
CA GLU A 283 14.79 -18.49 -7.16
C GLU A 283 13.72 -17.41 -7.37
N PRO A 284 12.87 -17.51 -8.41
CA PRO A 284 11.70 -16.65 -8.56
C PRO A 284 10.78 -16.73 -7.34
N ALA A 285 10.29 -15.60 -6.90
CA ALA A 285 9.41 -15.51 -5.73
C ALA A 285 8.39 -14.37 -5.91
N LEU A 286 7.26 -14.48 -5.23
CA LEU A 286 6.38 -13.36 -4.93
C LEU A 286 6.64 -12.86 -3.51
N LEU A 287 6.52 -11.54 -3.31
CA LEU A 287 6.60 -11.00 -1.96
C LEU A 287 5.22 -10.61 -1.45
N LEU A 288 4.98 -10.90 -0.19
CA LEU A 288 3.83 -10.43 0.58
C LEU A 288 4.32 -9.39 1.56
N GLY A 289 4.04 -8.11 1.26
CA GLY A 289 4.40 -6.97 2.10
C GLY A 289 3.27 -6.63 3.05
N VAL A 290 3.48 -6.81 4.35
CA VAL A 290 2.51 -6.53 5.40
C VAL A 290 2.68 -5.11 5.90
N VAL A 291 1.60 -4.32 5.91
CA VAL A 291 1.55 -2.96 6.47
C VAL A 291 0.84 -3.00 7.81
N MET A 292 1.46 -2.41 8.82
CA MET A 292 0.91 -2.34 10.18
C MET A 292 -0.17 -1.26 10.28
N ARG A 293 -1.18 -1.50 11.12
CA ARG A 293 -2.18 -0.49 11.48
C ARG A 293 -1.54 0.58 12.36
N GLU A 294 -1.85 1.84 12.10
CA GLU A 294 -1.37 2.98 12.87
C GLU A 294 -1.69 2.84 14.38
N GLY A 295 -0.74 3.21 15.21
CA GLY A 295 -0.87 3.11 16.67
C GLY A 295 -0.83 1.68 17.24
N TRP A 296 -0.61 0.67 16.40
CA TRP A 296 -0.53 -0.72 16.88
C TRP A 296 0.83 -1.03 17.51
N ASN A 297 0.88 -2.10 18.32
CA ASN A 297 2.13 -2.56 18.92
C ASN A 297 2.88 -3.49 17.95
N GLY A 298 4.00 -3.02 17.39
CA GLY A 298 4.80 -3.77 16.42
C GLY A 298 5.37 -5.08 16.97
N LEU A 299 5.74 -5.14 18.27
CA LEU A 299 6.22 -6.39 18.87
C LEU A 299 5.11 -7.44 18.98
N ALA A 300 3.88 -7.00 19.27
CA ALA A 300 2.72 -7.89 19.30
C ALA A 300 2.37 -8.39 17.89
N LEU A 301 2.42 -7.49 16.88
CA LEU A 301 2.20 -7.85 15.49
C LEU A 301 3.26 -8.83 14.99
N GLY A 302 4.54 -8.60 15.27
CA GLY A 302 5.62 -9.52 14.88
C GLY A 302 5.39 -10.94 15.40
N LYS A 303 5.04 -11.08 16.69
CA LYS A 303 4.70 -12.38 17.28
C LYS A 303 3.47 -13.06 16.64
N ALA A 304 2.44 -12.27 16.34
CA ALA A 304 1.24 -12.79 15.70
C ALA A 304 1.53 -13.26 14.26
N LEU A 305 2.33 -12.49 13.51
CA LEU A 305 2.77 -12.87 12.17
C LEU A 305 3.65 -14.13 12.18
N ASP A 306 4.51 -14.29 13.18
CA ASP A 306 5.34 -15.50 13.34
C ASP A 306 4.48 -16.73 13.57
N ALA A 307 3.49 -16.63 14.46
CA ALA A 307 2.57 -17.72 14.75
C ALA A 307 1.74 -18.10 13.51
N GLU A 308 1.19 -17.10 12.81
CA GLU A 308 0.41 -17.34 11.60
C GLU A 308 1.27 -17.92 10.47
N THR A 309 2.48 -17.40 10.25
CA THR A 309 3.40 -17.91 9.23
C THR A 309 3.83 -19.35 9.50
N ALA A 310 4.04 -19.71 10.78
CA ALA A 310 4.32 -21.08 11.17
C ALA A 310 3.13 -22.01 10.86
N SER A 311 1.90 -21.57 11.15
CA SER A 311 0.67 -22.30 10.81
C SER A 311 0.50 -22.47 9.31
N ILE A 312 0.72 -21.39 8.55
CA ILE A 312 0.67 -21.41 7.08
C ILE A 312 1.66 -22.45 6.54
N ASN A 313 2.93 -22.40 6.95
CA ASN A 313 3.97 -23.33 6.43
C ASN A 313 3.69 -24.80 6.74
N GLN A 314 2.95 -25.11 7.82
CA GLN A 314 2.53 -26.48 8.11
C GLN A 314 1.48 -27.00 7.13
N ASN A 315 0.70 -26.10 6.52
CA ASN A 315 -0.40 -26.44 5.63
C ASN A 315 -0.08 -26.23 4.14
N LEU A 316 1.08 -25.64 3.81
CA LEU A 316 1.49 -25.44 2.42
C LEU A 316 1.81 -26.77 1.72
N PRO A 317 1.52 -26.87 0.41
CA PRO A 317 1.94 -28.01 -0.42
C PRO A 317 3.45 -28.23 -0.39
N LEU A 318 3.87 -29.46 -0.61
CA LEU A 318 5.30 -29.81 -0.72
C LEU A 318 5.95 -29.01 -1.86
N GLY A 319 7.09 -28.38 -1.58
CA GLY A 319 7.82 -27.55 -2.53
C GLY A 319 7.45 -26.08 -2.48
N MET A 320 6.43 -25.70 -1.71
CA MET A 320 6.07 -24.31 -1.44
C MET A 320 6.55 -23.89 -0.06
N SER A 321 7.00 -22.65 0.08
CA SER A 321 7.44 -22.08 1.37
C SER A 321 7.18 -20.60 1.45
N LEU A 322 6.73 -20.13 2.62
CA LEU A 322 6.60 -18.74 2.98
C LEU A 322 7.70 -18.38 3.98
N THR A 323 8.70 -17.60 3.53
CA THR A 323 9.89 -17.28 4.31
C THR A 323 9.91 -15.80 4.64
N LYS A 324 10.14 -15.44 5.89
CA LYS A 324 10.31 -14.06 6.31
C LYS A 324 11.62 -13.49 5.75
N VAL A 325 11.55 -12.35 5.07
CA VAL A 325 12.70 -11.64 4.48
C VAL A 325 13.15 -10.51 5.38
N THR A 326 12.20 -9.71 5.88
CA THR A 326 12.45 -8.61 6.81
C THR A 326 11.30 -8.45 7.79
N ASP A 327 11.60 -7.90 8.96
CA ASP A 327 10.63 -7.73 10.03
C ASP A 327 11.07 -6.56 10.93
N GLN A 328 10.30 -5.50 10.97
CA GLN A 328 10.56 -4.36 11.83
C GLN A 328 10.46 -4.69 13.33
N SER A 329 9.75 -5.75 13.72
CA SER A 329 9.66 -6.12 15.14
C SER A 329 11.02 -6.41 15.77
N VAL A 330 11.98 -6.91 14.98
CA VAL A 330 13.36 -7.14 15.42
C VAL A 330 14.06 -5.82 15.73
N ASN A 331 13.93 -4.84 14.83
CA ASN A 331 14.53 -3.51 15.00
C ASN A 331 13.89 -2.79 16.19
N ILE A 332 12.56 -2.85 16.31
CA ILE A 332 11.80 -2.27 17.44
C ILE A 332 12.29 -2.88 18.76
N SER A 333 12.43 -4.22 18.83
CA SER A 333 12.93 -4.89 20.03
C SER A 333 14.33 -4.39 20.40
N ALA A 334 15.25 -4.37 19.44
CA ALA A 334 16.62 -3.92 19.65
C ALA A 334 16.67 -2.44 20.12
N ALA A 335 15.89 -1.56 19.50
CA ALA A 335 15.82 -0.14 19.89
C ALA A 335 15.25 0.05 21.30
N VAL A 336 14.19 -0.68 21.65
CA VAL A 336 13.59 -0.63 23.00
C VAL A 336 14.57 -1.16 24.05
N ASP A 337 15.24 -2.28 23.78
CA ASP A 337 16.21 -2.87 24.71
C ASP A 337 17.41 -1.93 24.91
N GLU A 338 17.94 -1.34 23.85
CA GLU A 338 19.02 -0.36 23.93
C GLU A 338 18.61 0.89 24.72
N PHE A 339 17.41 1.42 24.47
CA PHE A 339 16.85 2.54 25.24
C PHE A 339 16.73 2.20 26.72
N MET A 340 16.17 1.03 27.07
CA MET A 340 16.00 0.61 28.45
C MET A 340 17.34 0.45 29.17
N ILE A 341 18.36 -0.13 28.53
CA ILE A 341 19.71 -0.25 29.10
C ILE A 341 20.28 1.15 29.38
N LYS A 342 20.23 2.04 28.40
CA LYS A 342 20.73 3.44 28.56
C LYS A 342 19.99 4.18 29.67
N PHE A 343 18.66 4.01 29.72
CA PHE A 343 17.82 4.60 30.76
C PHE A 343 18.24 4.12 32.17
N PHE A 344 18.40 2.81 32.37
CA PHE A 344 18.83 2.28 33.67
C PHE A 344 20.26 2.69 34.04
N VAL A 345 21.19 2.76 33.09
CA VAL A 345 22.53 3.26 33.30
C VAL A 345 22.51 4.72 33.76
N ALA A 346 21.76 5.57 33.05
CA ALA A 346 21.60 6.99 33.42
C ALA A 346 20.97 7.14 34.81
N LEU A 347 19.94 6.35 35.11
CA LEU A 347 19.31 6.32 36.43
C LEU A 347 20.30 5.95 37.52
N LEU A 348 21.09 4.90 37.31
CA LEU A 348 22.14 4.48 38.28
C LEU A 348 23.20 5.57 38.51
N VAL A 349 23.66 6.23 37.43
CA VAL A 349 24.62 7.34 37.55
C VAL A 349 24.02 8.48 38.35
N VAL A 350 22.79 8.93 38.03
CA VAL A 350 22.11 9.99 38.77
C VAL A 350 21.94 9.59 40.25
N MET A 351 21.50 8.37 40.52
CA MET A 351 21.37 7.87 41.89
C MET A 351 22.74 7.92 42.63
N ALA A 352 23.80 7.41 42.01
CA ALA A 352 25.13 7.38 42.60
C ALA A 352 25.62 8.80 42.97
N VAL A 353 25.44 9.76 42.03
CA VAL A 353 25.80 11.17 42.27
C VAL A 353 24.95 11.76 43.42
N CYS A 354 23.65 11.51 43.46
CA CYS A 354 22.79 11.97 44.56
C CYS A 354 23.16 11.34 45.91
N PHE A 355 23.50 10.06 45.95
CA PHE A 355 23.94 9.39 47.17
C PHE A 355 25.25 10.00 47.72
N VAL A 356 26.21 10.25 46.80
CA VAL A 356 27.52 10.83 47.21
C VAL A 356 27.41 12.29 47.64
N SER A 357 26.61 13.10 46.92
CA SER A 357 26.53 14.55 47.15
C SER A 357 25.54 14.95 48.26
N MET A 358 24.40 14.24 48.39
CA MET A 358 23.29 14.62 49.29
C MET A 358 23.04 13.63 50.44
N GLY A 359 23.76 12.52 50.41
CA GLY A 359 23.62 11.47 51.40
C GLY A 359 22.43 10.51 51.09
N TRP A 360 22.43 9.37 51.78
CA TRP A 360 21.59 8.24 51.45
C TRP A 360 20.07 8.52 51.55
N ARG A 361 19.61 9.36 52.50
CA ARG A 361 18.18 9.66 52.71
C ARG A 361 17.58 10.42 51.53
N VAL A 362 18.31 11.42 51.03
CA VAL A 362 17.87 12.22 49.87
C VAL A 362 18.02 11.40 48.60
N GLY A 363 19.10 10.62 48.49
CA GLY A 363 19.34 9.71 47.36
C GLY A 363 18.20 8.72 47.17
N VAL A 364 17.65 8.13 48.24
CA VAL A 364 16.48 7.21 48.11
C VAL A 364 15.23 7.93 47.61
N VAL A 365 14.98 9.15 48.05
CA VAL A 365 13.83 9.94 47.56
C VAL A 365 13.94 10.24 46.08
N VAL A 366 15.14 10.66 45.64
CA VAL A 366 15.40 10.90 44.20
C VAL A 366 15.31 9.61 43.40
N ALA A 367 15.87 8.51 43.89
CA ALA A 367 15.78 7.20 43.27
C ALA A 367 14.35 6.71 43.07
N ALA A 368 13.44 7.05 43.99
CA ALA A 368 12.03 6.73 43.86
C ALA A 368 11.27 7.70 42.94
N ALA A 369 11.67 8.98 42.93
CA ALA A 369 10.99 10.01 42.14
C ALA A 369 11.26 9.90 40.64
N VAL A 370 12.52 9.60 40.22
CA VAL A 370 12.90 9.56 38.81
C VAL A 370 12.16 8.50 38.00
N PRO A 371 11.92 7.25 38.47
CA PRO A 371 11.11 6.29 37.73
C PRO A 371 9.63 6.62 37.71
N LEU A 372 9.16 7.52 38.60
CA LEU A 372 7.75 7.92 38.74
C LEU A 372 7.41 9.14 37.86
N THR A 373 8.38 9.80 37.30
CA THR A 373 8.22 10.93 36.37
C THR A 373 8.45 10.50 34.92
#